data_4ada29103e948ea7a4746ae751d132bd
#
_entry.id   4ada29103e948ea7a4746ae751d132bd
#
_cell.length_a   1.000
_cell.length_b   1.000
_cell.length_c   1.000
_cell.angle_alpha   90.00
_cell.angle_beta   90.00
_cell.angle_gamma   90.00
#
_symmetry.space_group_name_H-M   'P 1'
#
loop_
_entity.id
_entity.type
_entity.pdbx_description
1 polymer ?
#
loop_
_entity_poly.entity_id
_entity_poly.type
_entity_poly.pdbx_seq_one_letter_code
_entity_poly.pdbx_strand_id
1 'polypeptide(L)'
;SGVYEAAQSLVGRVDAIYVPTDNTVVSAMESVIKVGEDYRIPVIVGEVDGVIRGALATVGIDYHVLGMQTADIAARILKGERAPKDIPIEYLEDIQIALNLTAAEKMGVIVPRDLIDEAYEVIR
;
A
#
# COMPACT_ATOMS: atom_id res chain seq x y z
N SER A 1 -3.68 -19.36 9.98
CA SER A 1 -2.62 -18.48 10.49
C SER A 1 -3.29 -17.38 11.30
N GLY A 2 -2.64 -16.88 12.36
CA GLY A 2 -3.22 -15.83 13.23
C GLY A 2 -3.65 -14.56 12.51
N VAL A 3 -3.17 -14.30 11.27
CA VAL A 3 -3.58 -13.16 10.43
C VAL A 3 -5.01 -13.34 9.92
N TYR A 4 -5.40 -14.55 9.49
CA TYR A 4 -6.77 -14.80 9.05
C TYR A 4 -7.77 -14.63 10.19
N GLU A 5 -7.49 -15.23 11.34
CA GLU A 5 -8.36 -15.14 12.53
C GLU A 5 -8.46 -13.69 13.03
N ALA A 6 -7.34 -12.95 12.99
CA ALA A 6 -7.33 -11.53 13.34
C ALA A 6 -8.22 -10.71 12.38
N ALA A 7 -8.05 -10.89 11.06
CA ALA A 7 -8.89 -10.21 10.07
C ALA A 7 -10.38 -10.59 10.22
N GLN A 8 -10.67 -11.88 10.44
CA GLN A 8 -12.04 -12.35 10.64
C GLN A 8 -12.69 -11.77 11.91
N SER A 9 -11.90 -11.50 12.96
CA SER A 9 -12.41 -10.88 14.20
C SER A 9 -12.90 -9.44 14.00
N LEU A 10 -12.55 -8.79 12.89
CA LEU A 10 -12.98 -7.43 12.54
C LEU A 10 -14.36 -7.40 11.87
N VAL A 11 -14.84 -8.54 11.36
CA VAL A 11 -16.11 -8.64 10.64
C VAL A 11 -17.27 -8.15 11.50
N GLY A 12 -18.09 -7.25 10.95
CA GLY A 12 -19.21 -6.63 11.65
C GLY A 12 -18.82 -5.57 12.68
N ARG A 13 -17.53 -5.22 12.76
CA ARG A 13 -17.00 -4.22 13.71
C ARG A 13 -16.33 -3.02 13.03
N VAL A 14 -15.99 -3.15 11.77
CA VAL A 14 -15.27 -2.12 10.98
C VAL A 14 -15.91 -1.95 9.62
N ASP A 15 -15.76 -0.76 9.04
CA ASP A 15 -16.21 -0.44 7.69
C ASP A 15 -15.10 -0.58 6.65
N ALA A 16 -13.85 -0.66 7.08
CA ALA A 16 -12.68 -0.90 6.25
C ALA A 16 -11.53 -1.52 7.07
N ILE A 17 -10.60 -2.22 6.40
CA ILE A 17 -9.37 -2.74 6.99
C ILE A 17 -8.21 -1.99 6.36
N TYR A 18 -7.34 -1.39 7.18
CA TYR A 18 -6.07 -0.84 6.74
C TYR A 18 -4.93 -1.76 7.18
N VAL A 19 -4.09 -2.13 6.24
CA VAL A 19 -2.89 -2.95 6.47
C VAL A 19 -1.65 -2.08 6.24
N PRO A 20 -0.98 -1.65 7.30
CA PRO A 20 0.32 -0.98 7.17
C PRO A 20 1.38 -1.97 6.67
N THR A 21 2.55 -1.44 6.27
CA THR A 21 3.69 -2.26 5.88
C THR A 21 4.24 -3.03 7.08
N ASP A 22 3.76 -4.26 7.26
CA ASP A 22 4.19 -5.22 8.29
C ASP A 22 4.48 -6.57 7.64
N ASN A 23 5.69 -7.08 7.81
CA ASN A 23 6.14 -8.29 7.14
C ASN A 23 5.27 -9.52 7.45
N THR A 24 4.73 -9.64 8.66
CA THR A 24 3.89 -10.77 9.07
C THR A 24 2.56 -10.74 8.32
N VAL A 25 1.92 -9.57 8.28
CA VAL A 25 0.62 -9.41 7.62
C VAL A 25 0.78 -9.46 6.11
N VAL A 26 1.80 -8.77 5.55
CA VAL A 26 2.10 -8.77 4.11
C VAL A 26 2.37 -10.19 3.60
N SER A 27 3.07 -11.03 4.38
CA SER A 27 3.30 -12.45 4.02
C SER A 27 2.02 -13.29 3.96
N ALA A 28 0.93 -12.83 4.58
CA ALA A 28 -0.37 -13.51 4.60
C ALA A 28 -1.49 -12.62 4.03
N MET A 29 -1.15 -11.68 3.14
CA MET A 29 -2.05 -10.65 2.60
C MET A 29 -3.31 -11.26 1.97
N GLU A 30 -3.18 -12.38 1.26
CA GLU A 30 -4.31 -13.07 0.64
C GLU A 30 -5.37 -13.50 1.67
N SER A 31 -4.95 -13.78 2.91
CA SER A 31 -5.88 -14.10 4.00
C SER A 31 -6.72 -12.89 4.40
N VAL A 32 -6.14 -11.70 4.41
CA VAL A 32 -6.86 -10.45 4.70
C VAL A 32 -7.78 -10.08 3.54
N ILE A 33 -7.25 -10.16 2.30
CA ILE A 33 -8.02 -9.89 1.08
C ILE A 33 -9.24 -10.81 1.00
N LYS A 34 -9.05 -12.11 1.28
CA LYS A 34 -10.16 -13.07 1.30
C LYS A 34 -11.26 -12.67 2.28
N VAL A 35 -10.91 -12.22 3.48
CA VAL A 35 -11.92 -11.71 4.44
C VAL A 35 -12.60 -10.46 3.89
N GLY A 36 -11.86 -9.54 3.27
CA GLY A 36 -12.42 -8.36 2.61
C GLY A 36 -13.44 -8.72 1.52
N GLU A 37 -13.10 -9.67 0.64
CA GLU A 37 -13.99 -10.14 -0.42
C GLU A 37 -15.21 -10.88 0.12
N ASP A 38 -15.02 -11.84 1.04
CA ASP A 38 -16.09 -12.69 1.58
C ASP A 38 -17.14 -11.89 2.36
N TYR A 39 -16.71 -10.80 3.04
CA TYR A 39 -17.59 -9.99 3.89
C TYR A 39 -17.85 -8.58 3.36
N ARG A 40 -17.38 -8.26 2.16
CA ARG A 40 -17.51 -6.94 1.51
C ARG A 40 -16.96 -5.82 2.39
N ILE A 41 -15.76 -6.01 2.89
CA ILE A 41 -15.03 -5.00 3.68
C ILE A 41 -13.85 -4.51 2.82
N PRO A 42 -13.76 -3.22 2.50
CA PRO A 42 -12.63 -2.66 1.76
C PRO A 42 -11.30 -2.91 2.47
N VAL A 43 -10.30 -3.39 1.73
CA VAL A 43 -8.94 -3.59 2.23
C VAL A 43 -8.03 -2.58 1.58
N ILE A 44 -7.51 -1.65 2.38
CA ILE A 44 -6.56 -0.62 1.97
C ILE A 44 -5.18 -1.03 2.49
N VAL A 45 -4.15 -0.81 1.70
CA VAL A 45 -2.77 -1.25 2.04
C VAL A 45 -1.78 -0.10 1.95
N GLY A 46 -0.59 -0.26 2.52
CA GLY A 46 0.45 0.77 2.55
C GLY A 46 1.37 0.77 1.33
N GLU A 47 1.20 -0.15 0.37
CA GLU A 47 2.10 -0.33 -0.76
C GLU A 47 1.37 -0.85 -2.01
N VAL A 48 1.92 -0.53 -3.19
CA VAL A 48 1.33 -0.87 -4.50
C VAL A 48 1.24 -2.39 -4.72
N ASP A 49 2.25 -3.16 -4.29
CA ASP A 49 2.27 -4.62 -4.44
C ASP A 49 1.03 -5.30 -3.81
N GLY A 50 0.57 -4.81 -2.66
CA GLY A 50 -0.66 -5.31 -2.03
C GLY A 50 -1.91 -5.10 -2.88
N VAL A 51 -1.97 -4.02 -3.67
CA VAL A 51 -3.07 -3.75 -4.61
C VAL A 51 -3.02 -4.71 -5.80
N ILE A 52 -1.81 -4.99 -6.31
CA ILE A 52 -1.59 -5.99 -7.37
C ILE A 52 -2.08 -7.37 -6.90
N ARG A 53 -1.87 -7.71 -5.64
CA ARG A 53 -2.29 -8.97 -5.02
C ARG A 53 -3.79 -9.06 -4.73
N GLY A 54 -4.54 -7.96 -4.85
CA GLY A 54 -6.00 -7.95 -4.71
C GLY A 54 -6.56 -7.06 -3.60
N ALA A 55 -5.76 -6.24 -2.93
CA ALA A 55 -6.30 -5.17 -2.09
C ALA A 55 -6.99 -4.10 -2.94
N LEU A 56 -7.90 -3.33 -2.35
CA LEU A 56 -8.70 -2.35 -3.06
C LEU A 56 -7.87 -1.18 -3.57
N ALA A 57 -7.05 -0.61 -2.70
CA ALA A 57 -6.35 0.64 -2.98
C ALA A 57 -5.14 0.84 -2.07
N THR A 58 -4.24 1.71 -2.52
CA THR A 58 -3.20 2.32 -1.71
C THR A 58 -3.01 3.79 -2.07
N VAL A 59 -2.58 4.56 -1.08
CA VAL A 59 -1.80 5.78 -1.27
C VAL A 59 -0.44 5.45 -0.70
N GLY A 60 0.45 5.02 -1.56
CA GLY A 60 1.62 4.28 -1.13
C GLY A 60 2.93 4.73 -1.76
N ILE A 61 3.97 4.03 -1.37
CA ILE A 61 5.36 4.29 -1.74
C ILE A 61 5.71 3.45 -2.97
N ASP A 62 6.37 4.08 -3.95
CA ASP A 62 7.14 3.37 -4.96
C ASP A 62 8.55 3.09 -4.42
N TYR A 63 8.86 1.82 -4.16
CA TYR A 63 10.17 1.40 -3.65
C TYR A 63 11.31 1.64 -4.64
N HIS A 64 11.03 1.69 -5.95
CA HIS A 64 12.04 2.03 -6.95
C HIS A 64 12.47 3.50 -6.82
N VAL A 65 11.50 4.41 -6.71
CA VAL A 65 11.75 5.84 -6.49
C VAL A 65 12.48 6.07 -5.16
N LEU A 66 12.05 5.39 -4.09
CA LEU A 66 12.73 5.43 -2.79
C LEU A 66 14.18 4.95 -2.90
N GLY A 67 14.42 3.87 -3.64
CA GLY A 67 15.77 3.35 -3.90
C GLY A 67 16.65 4.35 -4.65
N MET A 68 16.13 5.03 -5.66
CA MET A 68 16.85 6.05 -6.42
C MET A 68 17.20 7.26 -5.53
N GLN A 69 16.26 7.74 -4.73
CA GLN A 69 16.50 8.83 -3.77
C GLN A 69 17.58 8.44 -2.74
N THR A 70 17.49 7.21 -2.21
CA THR A 70 18.49 6.67 -1.27
C THR A 70 19.86 6.57 -1.91
N ALA A 71 19.95 6.15 -3.17
CA ALA A 71 21.21 6.08 -3.92
C ALA A 71 21.85 7.47 -4.12
N ASP A 72 21.04 8.51 -4.37
CA ASP A 72 21.53 9.88 -4.48
C ASP A 72 22.12 10.38 -3.15
N ILE A 73 21.44 10.11 -2.03
CA ILE A 73 21.97 10.41 -0.69
C ILE A 73 23.31 9.70 -0.46
N ALA A 74 23.38 8.41 -0.77
CA ALA A 74 24.60 7.63 -0.62
C ALA A 74 25.74 8.18 -1.51
N ALA A 75 25.45 8.58 -2.75
CA ALA A 75 26.42 9.16 -3.66
C ALA A 75 27.01 10.48 -3.12
N ARG A 76 26.19 11.36 -2.56
CA ARG A 76 26.64 12.62 -1.93
C ARG A 76 27.58 12.36 -0.76
N ILE A 77 27.29 11.36 0.05
CA ILE A 77 28.15 10.96 1.17
C ILE A 77 29.49 10.39 0.66
N LEU A 78 29.44 9.45 -0.28
CA LEU A 78 30.64 8.77 -0.80
C LEU A 78 31.57 9.73 -1.55
N LYS A 79 31.04 10.76 -2.20
CA LYS A 79 31.83 11.84 -2.85
C LYS A 79 32.41 12.84 -1.83
N GLY A 80 32.04 12.75 -0.56
CA GLY A 80 32.47 13.69 0.49
C GLY A 80 31.77 15.05 0.42
N GLU A 81 30.69 15.18 -0.34
CA GLU A 81 29.95 16.44 -0.49
C GLU A 81 29.17 16.80 0.78
N ARG A 82 28.73 15.79 1.54
CA ARG A 82 27.99 15.93 2.80
C ARG A 82 28.37 14.81 3.77
N ALA A 83 28.50 15.13 5.04
CA ALA A 83 28.57 14.11 6.08
C ALA A 83 27.13 13.61 6.43
N PRO A 84 26.93 12.34 6.82
CA PRO A 84 25.59 11.81 7.15
C PRO A 84 24.84 12.66 8.18
N LYS A 85 25.54 13.21 9.18
CA LYS A 85 24.96 14.06 10.24
C LYS A 85 24.42 15.41 9.73
N ASP A 86 24.86 15.85 8.55
CA ASP A 86 24.49 17.14 7.94
C ASP A 86 23.42 17.00 6.87
N ILE A 87 22.93 15.77 6.64
CA ILE A 87 21.81 15.47 5.73
C ILE A 87 20.53 15.41 6.55
N PRO A 88 19.54 16.25 6.25
CA PRO A 88 18.24 16.17 6.91
C PRO A 88 17.54 14.86 6.55
N ILE A 89 16.54 14.46 7.35
CA ILE A 89 15.64 13.36 6.97
C ILE A 89 14.87 13.80 5.72
N GLU A 90 14.98 13.02 4.65
CA GLU A 90 14.24 13.22 3.42
C GLU A 90 13.04 12.27 3.37
N TYR A 91 11.91 12.77 2.91
CA TYR A 91 10.69 11.99 2.70
C TYR A 91 10.43 11.85 1.20
N LEU A 92 9.73 10.81 0.80
CA LEU A 92 9.19 10.70 -0.55
C LEU A 92 8.11 11.77 -0.74
N GLU A 93 8.25 12.58 -1.78
CA GLU A 93 7.25 13.60 -2.17
C GLU A 93 6.19 13.01 -3.11
N ASP A 94 6.60 12.04 -3.94
CA ASP A 94 5.72 11.37 -4.90
C ASP A 94 5.07 10.14 -4.27
N ILE A 95 3.87 10.32 -3.73
CA ILE A 95 3.02 9.25 -3.23
C ILE A 95 2.09 8.83 -4.37
N GLN A 96 2.07 7.53 -4.67
CA GLN A 96 1.28 6.99 -5.78
C GLN A 96 -0.06 6.44 -5.29
N ILE A 97 -1.13 6.77 -6.02
CA ILE A 97 -2.43 6.13 -5.86
C ILE A 97 -2.49 4.93 -6.79
N ALA A 98 -2.71 3.73 -6.24
CA ALA A 98 -3.03 2.56 -7.03
C ALA A 98 -4.39 1.99 -6.63
N LEU A 99 -5.14 1.52 -7.61
CA LEU A 99 -6.51 1.04 -7.45
C LEU A 99 -6.68 -0.32 -8.13
N ASN A 100 -7.50 -1.19 -7.52
CA ASN A 100 -7.92 -2.45 -8.12
C ASN A 100 -9.45 -2.47 -8.25
N LEU A 101 -9.94 -2.26 -9.47
CA LEU A 101 -11.39 -2.20 -9.73
C LEU A 101 -12.06 -3.56 -9.62
N THR A 102 -11.35 -4.66 -9.92
CA THR A 102 -11.83 -6.01 -9.67
C THR A 102 -12.05 -6.26 -8.17
N ALA A 103 -11.11 -5.82 -7.33
CA ALA A 103 -11.26 -5.88 -5.87
C ALA A 103 -12.40 -4.98 -5.38
N ALA A 104 -12.56 -3.78 -5.97
CA ALA A 104 -13.66 -2.88 -5.66
C ALA A 104 -15.01 -3.55 -5.87
N GLU A 105 -15.20 -4.21 -7.02
CA GLU A 105 -16.44 -4.94 -7.33
C GLU A 105 -16.72 -6.06 -6.30
N LYS A 106 -15.71 -6.88 -5.99
CA LYS A 106 -15.85 -7.98 -5.03
C LYS A 106 -16.13 -7.49 -3.61
N MET A 107 -15.50 -6.39 -3.20
CA MET A 107 -15.70 -5.78 -1.87
C MET A 107 -16.91 -4.86 -1.83
N GLY A 108 -17.64 -4.68 -2.95
CA GLY A 108 -18.87 -3.87 -3.02
C GLY A 108 -18.63 -2.37 -2.94
N VAL A 109 -17.47 -1.89 -3.41
CA VAL A 109 -17.08 -0.48 -3.40
C VAL A 109 -17.23 0.14 -4.77
N ILE A 110 -17.84 1.33 -4.83
CA ILE A 110 -17.86 2.16 -6.05
C ILE A 110 -16.73 3.17 -5.91
N VAL A 111 -15.69 3.02 -6.75
CA VAL A 111 -14.57 3.95 -6.77
C VAL A 111 -14.98 5.22 -7.52
N PRO A 112 -14.83 6.42 -6.94
CA PRO A 112 -15.10 7.69 -7.61
C PRO A 112 -14.23 7.88 -8.86
N ARG A 113 -14.79 8.52 -9.89
CA ARG A 113 -14.12 8.67 -11.18
C ARG A 113 -12.89 9.57 -11.11
N ASP A 114 -12.95 10.63 -10.34
CA ASP A 114 -11.83 11.52 -10.07
C ASP A 114 -10.63 10.77 -9.47
N LEU A 115 -10.89 9.86 -8.53
CA LEU A 115 -9.84 9.03 -7.96
C LEU A 115 -9.22 8.05 -8.98
N ILE A 116 -10.04 7.53 -9.91
CA ILE A 116 -9.55 6.67 -11.01
C ILE A 116 -8.68 7.49 -11.98
N ASP A 117 -9.07 8.72 -12.26
CA ASP A 117 -8.37 9.60 -13.19
C ASP A 117 -7.04 10.13 -12.59
N GLU A 118 -6.93 10.23 -11.27
CA GLU A 118 -5.70 10.60 -10.54
C GLU A 118 -4.76 9.42 -10.27
N ALA A 119 -5.25 8.19 -10.37
CA ALA A 119 -4.47 7.01 -10.03
C ALA A 119 -3.30 6.78 -11.01
N TYR A 120 -2.12 6.54 -10.43
CA TYR A 120 -0.93 6.12 -11.16
C TYR A 120 -1.13 4.73 -11.81
N GLU A 121 -1.76 3.81 -11.08
CA GLU A 121 -2.03 2.45 -11.55
C GLU A 121 -3.48 2.03 -11.27
N VAL A 122 -4.13 1.48 -12.29
CA VAL A 122 -5.50 0.96 -12.20
C VAL A 122 -5.56 -0.46 -12.75
N ILE A 123 -5.75 -1.42 -11.86
CA ILE A 123 -5.94 -2.85 -12.16
C ILE A 123 -7.43 -3.08 -12.47
N ARG A 124 -7.68 -3.83 -13.59
CA ARG A 124 -9.04 -4.11 -14.08
C ARG A 124 -9.27 -5.59 -14.27
#